data_09296107e79438493ca28343bd3f1b8c
#
_entry.id   09296107e79438493ca28343bd3f1b8c
#
_cell.length_a   1.000
_cell.length_b   1.000
_cell.length_c   1.000
_cell.angle_alpha   90.00
_cell.angle_beta   90.00
_cell.angle_gamma   90.00
#
_symmetry.space_group_name_H-M   'P 1'
#
loop_
_entity.id
_entity.type
_entity.pdbx_description
1 polymer ?
#
loop_
_entity_poly.entity_id
_entity_poly.type
_entity_poly.pdbx_seq_one_letter_code
_entity_poly.pdbx_strand_id
1 'polypeptide(L)'
;MRGLKNYIMTFEPPIHWNDYEDIAMKLYERFGDEFNEGKIYRVRFTDLHKWVMEIPKFEGKPEESNEGHLEMIQSTWVYEWRDNQK
;
A
#
# COMPACT_ATOMS: atom_id res chain seq x y z
N MET A 1 28.34 -14.35 -3.25
CA MET A 1 27.47 -14.38 -2.60
C MET A 1 26.45 -13.43 -2.62
N ARG A 2 26.63 -12.32 -3.17
CA ARG A 2 25.67 -11.43 -3.36
C ARG A 2 24.57 -11.92 -4.07
N GLY A 3 24.71 -12.75 -5.02
CA GLY A 3 23.66 -13.29 -5.80
C GLY A 3 22.63 -14.01 -4.97
N LEU A 4 23.04 -14.68 -3.94
CA LEU A 4 22.14 -15.36 -3.12
C LEU A 4 21.22 -14.47 -2.41
N LYS A 5 21.72 -13.38 -1.92
CA LYS A 5 20.93 -12.45 -1.28
C LYS A 5 19.91 -11.89 -2.15
N ASN A 6 20.23 -11.52 -3.34
CA ASN A 6 19.28 -11.00 -4.26
C ASN A 6 18.21 -11.99 -4.59
N TYR A 7 18.60 -13.25 -4.70
CA TYR A 7 17.69 -14.27 -5.01
C TYR A 7 16.63 -14.44 -3.95
N ILE A 8 17.02 -14.38 -2.69
CA ILE A 8 16.10 -14.47 -1.61
C ILE A 8 15.16 -13.31 -1.58
N MET A 9 15.65 -12.14 -1.88
CA MET A 9 14.84 -10.95 -1.80
C MET A 9 13.81 -10.82 -2.90
N THR A 10 13.88 -11.66 -3.91
CA THR A 10 12.87 -11.59 -4.95
C THR A 10 11.58 -12.28 -4.55
N PHE A 11 11.60 -13.04 -3.45
CA PHE A 11 10.42 -13.74 -3.03
C PHE A 11 9.63 -12.90 -2.03
N GLU A 12 8.40 -12.57 -2.36
CA GLU A 12 7.53 -11.82 -1.47
C GLU A 12 6.22 -12.56 -1.32
N PRO A 13 5.66 -12.60 -0.12
CA PRO A 13 4.36 -13.25 0.05
C PRO A 13 3.26 -12.40 -0.59
N PRO A 14 2.13 -12.99 -0.90
CA PRO A 14 1.01 -12.22 -1.45
C PRO A 14 0.48 -11.25 -0.42
N ILE A 15 -0.15 -10.18 -0.90
CA ILE A 15 -0.69 -9.11 -0.06
C ILE A 15 -2.20 -9.19 -0.09
N HIS A 16 -2.82 -9.05 1.08
CA HIS A 16 -4.27 -9.09 1.21
C HIS A 16 -4.77 -7.80 1.86
N TRP A 17 -6.09 -7.66 1.95
CA TRP A 17 -6.70 -6.42 2.40
C TRP A 17 -6.29 -5.95 3.79
N ASN A 18 -5.94 -6.86 4.70
CA ASN A 18 -5.54 -6.45 6.03
C ASN A 18 -4.04 -6.29 6.21
N ASP A 19 -3.28 -6.38 5.15
CA ASP A 19 -1.83 -6.15 5.20
C ASP A 19 -1.56 -4.67 5.00
N TYR A 20 -2.03 -3.86 5.95
CA TYR A 20 -2.06 -2.40 5.81
C TYR A 20 -0.69 -1.78 5.58
N GLU A 21 0.32 -2.27 6.29
CA GLU A 21 1.65 -1.70 6.15
C GLU A 21 2.25 -1.99 4.79
N ASP A 22 2.07 -3.21 4.31
CA ASP A 22 2.58 -3.57 2.99
C ASP A 22 1.87 -2.78 1.91
N ILE A 23 0.56 -2.60 2.04
CA ILE A 23 -0.21 -1.83 1.09
C ILE A 23 0.26 -0.37 1.09
N ALA A 24 0.45 0.19 2.29
CA ALA A 24 0.89 1.58 2.41
C ALA A 24 2.26 1.78 1.78
N MET A 25 3.17 0.85 1.99
CA MET A 25 4.49 0.93 1.40
C MET A 25 4.41 0.93 -0.11
N LYS A 26 3.55 0.07 -0.67
CA LYS A 26 3.40 0.00 -2.12
C LYS A 26 2.77 1.28 -2.68
N LEU A 27 1.82 1.85 -1.95
CA LEU A 27 1.22 3.11 -2.38
C LEU A 27 2.24 4.24 -2.34
N TYR A 28 3.07 4.26 -1.31
CA TYR A 28 4.12 5.26 -1.23
C TYR A 28 5.14 5.06 -2.35
N GLU A 29 5.50 3.82 -2.66
CA GLU A 29 6.41 3.55 -3.75
C GLU A 29 5.86 4.07 -5.07
N ARG A 30 4.56 3.96 -5.25
CA ARG A 30 3.93 4.36 -6.50
C ARG A 30 3.77 5.86 -6.63
N PHE A 31 3.29 6.50 -5.55
CA PHE A 31 2.91 7.91 -5.61
C PHE A 31 3.90 8.86 -4.94
N GLY A 32 4.72 8.35 -4.04
CA GLY A 32 5.75 9.15 -3.41
C GLY A 32 5.20 10.40 -2.77
N ASP A 33 5.89 11.50 -3.02
CA ASP A 33 5.51 12.77 -2.44
C ASP A 33 4.41 13.50 -3.20
N GLU A 34 3.87 12.88 -4.25
CA GLU A 34 2.73 13.47 -4.93
C GLU A 34 1.52 13.57 -3.99
N PHE A 35 1.45 12.65 -3.02
CA PHE A 35 0.34 12.64 -2.07
C PHE A 35 0.86 12.90 -0.67
N ASN A 36 0.71 14.14 -0.20
CA ASN A 36 1.02 14.45 1.19
C ASN A 36 -0.18 14.07 2.06
N GLU A 37 -0.08 14.31 3.35
CA GLU A 37 -1.12 13.89 4.29
C GLU A 37 -2.50 14.40 3.89
N GLY A 38 -2.61 15.68 3.57
CA GLY A 38 -3.91 16.23 3.21
C GLY A 38 -4.50 15.61 1.97
N LYS A 39 -3.66 15.34 0.98
CA LYS A 39 -4.14 14.73 -0.25
C LYS A 39 -4.54 13.29 -0.03
N ILE A 40 -3.79 12.55 0.80
CA ILE A 40 -4.13 11.19 1.09
C ILE A 40 -5.53 11.11 1.71
N TYR A 41 -5.83 12.00 2.65
CA TYR A 41 -7.13 11.97 3.30
C TYR A 41 -8.28 12.41 2.38
N ARG A 42 -7.97 13.00 1.24
CA ARG A 42 -9.00 13.38 0.27
C ARG A 42 -9.21 12.37 -0.83
N VAL A 43 -8.43 11.29 -0.85
CA VAL A 43 -8.59 10.27 -1.86
C VAL A 43 -9.94 9.59 -1.68
N ARG A 44 -10.66 9.42 -2.77
CA ARG A 44 -11.94 8.73 -2.71
C ARG A 44 -11.69 7.25 -2.51
N PHE A 45 -12.57 6.60 -1.76
CA PHE A 45 -12.40 5.19 -1.50
C PHE A 45 -12.49 4.35 -2.77
N THR A 46 -13.24 4.80 -3.77
CA THR A 46 -13.29 4.07 -5.03
C THR A 46 -11.94 4.09 -5.73
N ASP A 47 -11.25 5.22 -5.67
CA ASP A 47 -9.92 5.31 -6.27
C ASP A 47 -8.91 4.52 -5.46
N LEU A 48 -9.00 4.60 -4.13
CA LEU A 48 -8.10 3.87 -3.27
C LEU A 48 -8.24 2.37 -3.49
N HIS A 49 -9.48 1.91 -3.56
CA HIS A 49 -9.77 0.50 -3.82
C HIS A 49 -9.12 0.06 -5.12
N LYS A 50 -9.28 0.86 -6.17
CA LYS A 50 -8.73 0.56 -7.46
C LYS A 50 -7.21 0.46 -7.40
N TRP A 51 -6.57 1.41 -6.74
CA TRP A 51 -5.11 1.42 -6.67
C TRP A 51 -4.57 0.23 -5.88
N VAL A 52 -5.27 -0.17 -4.83
CA VAL A 52 -4.86 -1.33 -4.06
C VAL A 52 -4.96 -2.59 -4.92
N MET A 53 -6.04 -2.71 -5.69
CA MET A 53 -6.18 -3.87 -6.58
C MET A 53 -5.09 -3.92 -7.64
N GLU A 54 -4.47 -2.79 -7.94
CA GLU A 54 -3.41 -2.74 -8.94
C GLU A 54 -2.02 -3.04 -8.39
N ILE A 55 -1.90 -3.23 -7.08
CA ILE A 55 -0.60 -3.54 -6.48
C ILE A 55 -0.14 -4.92 -6.93
N PRO A 56 1.11 -5.04 -7.39
CA PRO A 56 1.62 -6.35 -7.79
C PRO A 56 1.53 -7.34 -6.62
N LYS A 57 1.11 -8.55 -6.93
CA LYS A 57 0.95 -9.62 -5.94
C LYS A 57 -0.17 -9.41 -4.94
N PHE A 58 -1.04 -8.44 -5.17
CA PHE A 58 -2.21 -8.28 -4.32
C PHE A 58 -3.21 -9.37 -4.70
N GLU A 59 -3.64 -10.13 -3.70
CA GLU A 59 -4.53 -11.25 -3.92
C GLU A 59 -5.89 -11.13 -3.26
N GLY A 60 -6.17 -10.00 -2.64
CA GLY A 60 -7.50 -9.80 -2.05
C GLY A 60 -8.53 -9.65 -3.15
N LYS A 61 -9.75 -10.09 -2.88
CA LYS A 61 -10.82 -9.97 -3.85
C LYS A 61 -11.50 -8.61 -3.69
N PRO A 62 -12.00 -8.04 -4.79
CA PRO A 62 -12.62 -6.71 -4.71
C PRO A 62 -13.74 -6.63 -3.69
N GLU A 63 -14.54 -7.68 -3.60
CA GLU A 63 -15.71 -7.65 -2.73
C GLU A 63 -15.37 -7.92 -1.27
N GLU A 64 -14.14 -8.26 -0.95
CA GLU A 64 -13.74 -8.49 0.44
C GLU A 64 -13.45 -7.19 1.17
N SER A 65 -13.30 -6.09 0.45
CA SER A 65 -12.98 -4.82 1.05
C SER A 65 -14.21 -4.20 1.71
N ASN A 66 -13.97 -3.40 2.73
CA ASN A 66 -15.03 -2.61 3.35
C ASN A 66 -14.43 -1.26 3.77
N GLU A 67 -15.27 -0.37 4.28
CA GLU A 67 -14.79 0.96 4.65
C GLU A 67 -13.71 0.90 5.72
N GLY A 68 -13.82 -0.04 6.64
CA GLY A 68 -12.82 -0.18 7.69
C GLY A 68 -11.45 -0.49 7.12
N HIS A 69 -11.37 -1.37 6.13
CA HIS A 69 -10.12 -1.68 5.47
C HIS A 69 -9.55 -0.43 4.82
N LEU A 70 -10.39 0.31 4.10
CA LEU A 70 -9.92 1.49 3.36
C LEU A 70 -9.49 2.60 4.28
N GLU A 71 -10.19 2.79 5.39
CA GLU A 71 -9.79 3.78 6.38
C GLU A 71 -8.44 3.44 7.00
N MET A 72 -8.22 2.17 7.31
CA MET A 72 -6.95 1.76 7.88
C MET A 72 -5.82 1.89 6.87
N ILE A 73 -6.08 1.57 5.62
CA ILE A 73 -5.08 1.73 4.57
C ILE A 73 -4.72 3.21 4.43
N GLN A 74 -5.72 4.07 4.43
CA GLN A 74 -5.50 5.50 4.30
C GLN A 74 -4.64 6.04 5.45
N SER A 75 -4.98 5.68 6.68
CA SER A 75 -4.22 6.12 7.84
C SER A 75 -2.80 5.58 7.82
N THR A 76 -2.64 4.33 7.45
CA THR A 76 -1.32 3.72 7.41
C THR A 76 -0.46 4.34 6.32
N TRP A 77 -1.08 4.70 5.19
CA TRP A 77 -0.38 5.39 4.11
C TRP A 77 0.12 6.76 4.60
N VAL A 78 -0.67 7.46 5.40
CA VAL A 78 -0.23 8.74 5.96
C VAL A 78 0.99 8.54 6.85
N TYR A 79 0.99 7.50 7.69
CA TYR A 79 2.15 7.22 8.52
C TYR A 79 3.37 6.88 7.68
N GLU A 80 3.18 6.13 6.62
CA GLU A 80 4.28 5.79 5.74
C GLU A 80 4.86 7.05 5.11
N TRP A 81 4.00 7.96 4.65
CA TRP A 81 4.44 9.21 4.07
C TRP A 81 5.23 10.03 5.09
N ARG A 82 4.72 10.13 6.33
CA ARG A 82 5.40 10.88 7.38
C ARG A 82 6.78 10.30 7.69
N ASP A 83 6.89 8.99 7.76
CA ASP A 83 8.15 8.34 8.05
C ASP A 83 9.19 8.66 7.00
N ASN A 84 8.77 8.87 5.78
CA ASN A 84 9.70 9.14 4.70
C ASN A 84 10.04 10.63 4.54
N GLN A 85 9.48 11.49 5.39
CA GLN A 85 9.80 12.92 5.36
C GLN A 85 10.94 13.29 6.30
N LYS A 86 11.46 12.37 7.05
CA LYS A 86 12.49 12.66 8.06
C LYS A 86 13.88 12.78 7.48
#